data_31c5916653c43c346c25f056776e7b4c
#
_entry.id   31c5916653c43c346c25f056776e7b4c
#
_cell.length_a   1.000
_cell.length_b   1.000
_cell.length_c   1.000
_cell.angle_alpha   90.00
_cell.angle_beta   90.00
_cell.angle_gamma   90.00
#
_symmetry.space_group_name_H-M   'P 1'
#
loop_
_entity.id
_entity.type
_entity.pdbx_description
1 polymer ?
#
loop_
_entity_poly.entity_id
_entity_poly.type
_entity_poly.pdbx_seq_one_letter_code
_entity_poly.pdbx_strand_id
1 'polypeptide(L)'
;MLFIILLSLCIYAPLAHWTWHPDGFLRKLGVLDFAGGTVVHMSAGFAALAGAVFLGKRNTHRNGHASSPANIPFVVLGTGLLWFGWFGFNAGSALGANGLATSAFATTNFALAAAMLSGVFWDAFNGRKISALGACIGAVVGLVAITPAAGFVTIGQSLFIGFASAIVCNLVVYVFNNKTAIDDTLDVFPCHGVGRMCGMIFTGIFANGVGFFYGQTTTSTPSRTWLNSFLI
;
A
#
# COMPACT_ATOMS: atom_id res chain seq x y z
N MET A 1 -21.80 -9.87 1.78
CA MET A 1 -21.92 -9.59 3.24
C MET A 1 -21.21 -10.65 4.08
N LEU A 2 -21.52 -11.95 3.98
CA LEU A 2 -20.88 -13.00 4.79
C LEU A 2 -19.35 -13.01 4.68
N PHE A 3 -18.80 -12.91 3.46
CA PHE A 3 -17.35 -12.84 3.23
C PHE A 3 -16.69 -11.68 4.02
N ILE A 4 -17.28 -10.48 3.99
CA ILE A 4 -16.72 -9.32 4.70
C ILE A 4 -16.77 -9.52 6.21
N ILE A 5 -17.88 -10.09 6.74
CA ILE A 5 -18.00 -10.40 8.18
C ILE A 5 -16.92 -11.40 8.60
N LEU A 6 -16.76 -12.50 7.86
CA LEU A 6 -15.74 -13.50 8.16
C LEU A 6 -14.33 -12.94 8.02
N LEU A 7 -14.05 -12.14 6.99
CA LEU A 7 -12.77 -11.45 6.82
C LEU A 7 -12.46 -10.56 8.02
N SER A 8 -13.45 -9.77 8.47
CA SER A 8 -13.25 -8.86 9.60
C SER A 8 -12.97 -9.61 10.91
N LEU A 9 -13.72 -10.68 11.19
CA LEU A 9 -13.60 -11.42 12.45
C LEU A 9 -12.41 -12.38 12.47
N CYS A 10 -12.16 -13.10 11.35
CA CYS A 10 -11.17 -14.18 11.33
C CYS A 10 -9.77 -13.71 10.87
N ILE A 11 -9.66 -12.61 10.14
CA ILE A 11 -8.41 -12.13 9.58
C ILE A 11 -8.05 -10.76 10.15
N TYR A 12 -8.91 -9.76 9.94
CA TYR A 12 -8.59 -8.38 10.32
C TYR A 12 -8.40 -8.22 11.84
N ALA A 13 -9.35 -8.67 12.64
CA ALA A 13 -9.28 -8.51 14.10
C ALA A 13 -8.07 -9.23 14.74
N PRO A 14 -7.74 -10.50 14.38
CA PRO A 14 -6.49 -11.12 14.83
C PRO A 14 -5.23 -10.37 14.38
N LEU A 15 -5.13 -9.96 13.11
CA LEU A 15 -3.99 -9.19 12.61
C LEU A 15 -3.83 -7.86 13.34
N ALA A 16 -4.92 -7.15 13.61
CA ALA A 16 -4.92 -5.90 14.38
C ALA A 16 -4.37 -6.11 15.79
N HIS A 17 -4.82 -7.15 16.48
CA HIS A 17 -4.30 -7.51 17.78
C HIS A 17 -2.80 -7.86 17.71
N TRP A 18 -2.40 -8.71 16.79
CA TRP A 18 -1.01 -9.15 16.66
C TRP A 18 -0.05 -7.99 16.38
N THR A 19 -0.50 -7.00 15.58
CA THR A 19 0.35 -5.91 15.10
C THR A 19 0.35 -4.71 16.05
N TRP A 20 -0.79 -4.35 16.66
CA TRP A 20 -0.93 -3.10 17.40
C TRP A 20 -1.09 -3.25 18.91
N HIS A 21 -1.64 -4.39 19.37
CA HIS A 21 -1.80 -4.60 20.81
C HIS A 21 -0.42 -4.75 21.49
N PRO A 22 -0.20 -4.20 22.70
CA PRO A 22 1.05 -4.34 23.43
C PRO A 22 1.52 -5.81 23.61
N ASP A 23 0.56 -6.73 23.76
CA ASP A 23 0.81 -8.16 23.86
C ASP A 23 0.82 -8.90 22.53
N GLY A 24 0.57 -8.21 21.41
CA GLY A 24 0.64 -8.81 20.08
C GLY A 24 2.03 -9.33 19.75
N PHE A 25 2.12 -10.54 19.20
CA PHE A 25 3.44 -11.15 18.96
C PHE A 25 4.23 -10.42 17.88
N LEU A 26 3.58 -9.87 16.83
CA LEU A 26 4.25 -9.07 15.81
C LEU A 26 4.80 -7.77 16.38
N ARG A 27 4.04 -7.12 17.26
CA ARG A 27 4.50 -5.94 17.98
C ARG A 27 5.70 -6.26 18.88
N LYS A 28 5.66 -7.36 19.61
CA LYS A 28 6.79 -7.82 20.45
C LYS A 28 8.02 -8.19 19.62
N LEU A 29 7.84 -8.62 18.37
CA LEU A 29 8.94 -8.82 17.41
C LEU A 29 9.49 -7.51 16.84
N GLY A 30 8.86 -6.36 17.12
CA GLY A 30 9.30 -5.05 16.65
C GLY A 30 8.83 -4.67 15.27
N VAL A 31 7.75 -5.27 14.77
CA VAL A 31 7.16 -4.90 13.48
C VAL A 31 6.62 -3.48 13.55
N LEU A 32 6.98 -2.67 12.55
CA LEU A 32 6.53 -1.30 12.41
C LEU A 32 5.38 -1.23 11.40
N ASP A 33 4.20 -0.85 11.86
CA ASP A 33 3.03 -0.60 11.02
C ASP A 33 2.27 0.61 11.55
N PHE A 34 2.57 1.80 10.99
CA PHE A 34 2.08 3.06 11.52
C PHE A 34 0.56 3.18 11.46
N ALA A 35 -0.03 2.90 10.31
CA ALA A 35 -1.45 3.15 10.09
C ALA A 35 -2.24 1.94 9.54
N GLY A 36 -1.67 0.73 9.56
CA GLY A 36 -2.43 -0.47 9.19
C GLY A 36 -2.15 -1.01 7.81
N GLY A 37 -0.94 -0.90 7.40
CA GLY A 37 -0.60 -1.48 6.14
C GLY A 37 -0.70 -3.00 6.11
N THR A 38 -0.20 -3.73 7.09
CA THR A 38 -0.37 -5.18 7.20
C THR A 38 -1.82 -5.49 7.54
N VAL A 39 -2.35 -4.82 8.54
CA VAL A 39 -3.68 -5.08 9.08
C VAL A 39 -4.78 -4.80 8.06
N VAL A 40 -4.69 -3.68 7.32
CA VAL A 40 -5.75 -3.23 6.41
C VAL A 40 -5.42 -3.62 4.97
N HIS A 41 -4.29 -3.13 4.43
CA HIS A 41 -4.04 -3.24 2.98
C HIS A 41 -3.55 -4.62 2.55
N MET A 42 -2.63 -5.23 3.29
CA MET A 42 -2.15 -6.57 2.92
C MET A 42 -3.27 -7.59 3.06
N SER A 43 -4.02 -7.57 4.17
CA SER A 43 -5.17 -8.46 4.36
C SER A 43 -6.23 -8.29 3.27
N ALA A 44 -6.55 -7.04 2.90
CA ALA A 44 -7.49 -6.75 1.82
C ALA A 44 -6.98 -7.21 0.45
N GLY A 45 -5.69 -6.99 0.15
CA GLY A 45 -5.08 -7.42 -1.11
C GLY A 45 -5.10 -8.94 -1.29
N PHE A 46 -4.71 -9.69 -0.26
CA PHE A 46 -4.75 -11.16 -0.30
C PHE A 46 -6.18 -11.70 -0.28
N ALA A 47 -7.10 -11.04 0.43
CA ALA A 47 -8.52 -11.41 0.39
C ALA A 47 -9.12 -11.20 -1.02
N ALA A 48 -8.77 -10.12 -1.69
CA ALA A 48 -9.18 -9.86 -3.07
C ALA A 48 -8.60 -10.90 -4.03
N LEU A 49 -7.32 -11.27 -3.87
CA LEU A 49 -6.69 -12.33 -4.65
C LEU A 49 -7.41 -13.66 -4.48
N ALA A 50 -7.68 -14.07 -3.23
CA ALA A 50 -8.43 -15.29 -2.95
C ALA A 50 -9.85 -15.25 -3.56
N GLY A 51 -10.53 -14.10 -3.45
CA GLY A 51 -11.83 -13.88 -4.07
C GLY A 51 -11.79 -13.97 -5.60
N ALA A 52 -10.79 -13.36 -6.25
CA ALA A 52 -10.61 -13.42 -7.69
C ALA A 52 -10.34 -14.85 -8.19
N VAL A 53 -9.51 -15.62 -7.47
CA VAL A 53 -9.26 -17.03 -7.78
C VAL A 53 -10.52 -17.87 -7.62
N PHE A 54 -11.27 -17.65 -6.54
CA PHE A 54 -12.50 -18.42 -6.26
C PHE A 54 -13.62 -18.14 -7.27
N LEU A 55 -13.83 -16.87 -7.64
CA LEU A 55 -14.88 -16.46 -8.57
C LEU A 55 -14.52 -16.78 -10.04
N GLY A 56 -13.24 -16.80 -10.36
CA GLY A 56 -12.75 -17.02 -11.71
C GLY A 56 -13.01 -15.83 -12.66
N LYS A 57 -12.75 -16.05 -13.95
CA LYS A 57 -12.83 -14.99 -14.97
C LYS A 57 -14.28 -14.57 -15.27
N ARG A 58 -14.51 -13.26 -15.33
CA ARG A 58 -15.77 -12.68 -15.83
C ARG A 58 -15.98 -13.00 -17.31
N ASN A 59 -17.25 -12.99 -17.75
CA ASN A 59 -17.61 -13.24 -19.14
C ASN A 59 -16.99 -12.19 -20.10
N THR A 60 -16.92 -10.93 -19.69
CA THR A 60 -16.28 -9.86 -20.47
C THR A 60 -14.80 -10.13 -20.68
N HIS A 61 -14.09 -10.60 -19.65
CA HIS A 61 -12.67 -10.94 -19.73
C HIS A 61 -12.44 -12.19 -20.59
N ARG A 62 -13.33 -13.19 -20.51
CA ARG A 62 -13.29 -14.40 -21.36
C ARG A 62 -13.43 -14.07 -22.84
N ASN A 63 -14.23 -13.07 -23.16
CA ASN A 63 -14.49 -12.64 -24.55
C ASN A 63 -13.45 -11.65 -25.09
N GLY A 64 -12.34 -11.40 -24.36
CA GLY A 64 -11.28 -10.50 -24.78
C GLY A 64 -11.64 -9.01 -24.77
N HIS A 65 -12.78 -8.65 -24.15
CA HIS A 65 -13.19 -7.24 -24.04
C HIS A 65 -12.47 -6.58 -22.86
N ALA A 66 -11.72 -5.52 -23.14
CA ALA A 66 -11.16 -4.68 -22.09
C ALA A 66 -12.28 -4.01 -21.30
N SER A 67 -12.29 -4.20 -19.98
CA SER A 67 -13.23 -3.49 -19.10
C SER A 67 -12.71 -2.07 -18.88
N SER A 68 -13.37 -1.08 -19.49
CA SER A 68 -13.08 0.33 -19.23
C SER A 68 -13.95 0.85 -18.07
N PRO A 69 -13.47 1.82 -17.27
CA PRO A 69 -14.29 2.49 -16.27
C PRO A 69 -15.52 3.14 -16.91
N ALA A 70 -16.66 3.03 -16.23
CA ALA A 70 -17.91 3.61 -16.71
C ALA A 70 -17.87 5.15 -16.82
N ASN A 71 -17.09 5.79 -15.93
CA ASN A 71 -17.02 7.26 -15.87
C ASN A 71 -15.68 7.70 -15.26
N ILE A 72 -14.76 8.21 -16.08
CA ILE A 72 -13.44 8.69 -15.65
C ILE A 72 -13.53 9.89 -14.67
N PRO A 73 -14.35 10.94 -14.90
CA PRO A 73 -14.56 12.01 -13.93
C PRO A 73 -14.90 11.50 -12.52
N PHE A 74 -15.76 10.48 -12.39
CA PHE A 74 -16.05 9.89 -11.08
C PHE A 74 -14.87 9.12 -10.48
N VAL A 75 -14.02 8.50 -11.31
CA VAL A 75 -12.76 7.88 -10.82
C VAL A 75 -11.83 8.94 -10.24
N VAL A 76 -11.66 10.07 -10.93
CA VAL A 76 -10.84 11.19 -10.44
C VAL A 76 -11.41 11.78 -9.16
N LEU A 77 -12.71 12.00 -9.09
CA LEU A 77 -13.39 12.48 -7.89
C LEU A 77 -13.19 11.49 -6.72
N GLY A 78 -13.42 10.19 -6.96
CA GLY A 78 -13.22 9.14 -5.96
C GLY A 78 -11.79 9.08 -5.45
N THR A 79 -10.80 9.22 -6.33
CA THR A 79 -9.38 9.29 -5.96
C THR A 79 -9.09 10.51 -5.09
N GLY A 80 -9.66 11.67 -5.43
CA GLY A 80 -9.52 12.88 -4.61
C GLY A 80 -10.13 12.73 -3.22
N LEU A 81 -11.28 12.09 -3.11
CA LEU A 81 -11.93 11.79 -1.82
C LEU A 81 -11.11 10.78 -1.00
N LEU A 82 -10.56 9.75 -1.64
CA LEU A 82 -9.65 8.81 -0.99
C LEU A 82 -8.38 9.52 -0.51
N TRP A 83 -7.80 10.38 -1.33
CA TRP A 83 -6.64 11.17 -0.96
C TRP A 83 -6.90 12.01 0.30
N PHE A 84 -7.99 12.77 0.29
CA PHE A 84 -8.40 13.57 1.44
C PHE A 84 -8.62 12.71 2.68
N GLY A 85 -9.36 11.60 2.55
CA GLY A 85 -9.60 10.67 3.65
C GLY A 85 -8.32 10.03 4.20
N TRP A 86 -7.32 9.83 3.33
CA TRP A 86 -6.06 9.21 3.73
C TRP A 86 -5.18 10.11 4.60
N PHE A 87 -5.35 11.41 4.53
CA PHE A 87 -4.73 12.30 5.52
C PHE A 87 -5.24 12.00 6.93
N GLY A 88 -6.55 11.81 7.09
CA GLY A 88 -7.13 11.34 8.35
C GLY A 88 -6.64 9.94 8.73
N PHE A 89 -6.57 9.05 7.75
CA PHE A 89 -6.12 7.67 7.95
C PHE A 89 -4.67 7.60 8.47
N ASN A 90 -3.72 8.23 7.79
CA ASN A 90 -2.31 8.19 8.19
C ASN A 90 -1.98 9.19 9.31
N ALA A 91 -2.29 10.48 9.17
CA ALA A 91 -1.97 11.46 10.19
C ALA A 91 -2.79 11.24 11.47
N GLY A 92 -4.03 10.80 11.35
CA GLY A 92 -4.86 10.43 12.51
C GLY A 92 -4.32 9.26 13.32
N SER A 93 -3.53 8.38 12.69
CA SER A 93 -2.85 7.26 13.40
C SER A 93 -1.77 7.71 14.38
N ALA A 94 -1.39 8.98 14.36
CA ALA A 94 -0.57 9.59 15.43
C ALA A 94 -1.34 9.75 16.76
N LEU A 95 -2.65 9.53 16.78
CA LEU A 95 -3.55 9.63 17.93
C LEU A 95 -3.48 10.98 18.67
N GLY A 96 -3.14 12.05 17.94
CA GLY A 96 -3.06 13.40 18.50
C GLY A 96 -2.60 14.43 17.48
N ALA A 97 -2.95 15.71 17.67
CA ALA A 97 -2.51 16.83 16.86
C ALA A 97 -1.10 17.25 17.28
N ASN A 98 -0.08 16.59 16.73
CA ASN A 98 1.32 16.78 17.09
C ASN A 98 2.24 16.74 15.86
N GLY A 99 3.56 16.91 16.08
CA GLY A 99 4.56 16.89 15.01
C GLY A 99 4.59 15.57 14.23
N LEU A 100 4.26 14.44 14.87
CA LEU A 100 4.17 13.14 14.20
C LEU A 100 3.01 13.11 13.21
N ALA A 101 1.83 13.66 13.58
CA ALA A 101 0.69 13.78 12.68
C ALA A 101 1.03 14.67 11.47
N THR A 102 1.73 15.80 11.70
CA THR A 102 2.16 16.71 10.62
C THR A 102 3.15 16.01 9.69
N SER A 103 4.12 15.26 10.23
CA SER A 103 5.06 14.47 9.44
C SER A 103 4.34 13.41 8.60
N ALA A 104 3.44 12.64 9.20
CA ALA A 104 2.66 11.63 8.51
C ALA A 104 1.76 12.21 7.40
N PHE A 105 1.20 13.40 7.62
CA PHE A 105 0.44 14.13 6.60
C PHE A 105 1.34 14.47 5.40
N ALA A 106 2.51 15.06 5.65
CA ALA A 106 3.45 15.46 4.61
C ALA A 106 3.96 14.25 3.82
N THR A 107 4.46 13.21 4.49
CA THR A 107 4.99 11.99 3.84
C THR A 107 3.92 11.30 3.01
N THR A 108 2.67 11.26 3.47
CA THR A 108 1.53 10.73 2.72
C THR A 108 1.31 11.49 1.42
N ASN A 109 1.30 12.83 1.47
CA ASN A 109 1.11 13.67 0.30
C ASN A 109 2.23 13.50 -0.74
N PHE A 110 3.47 13.50 -0.28
CA PHE A 110 4.62 13.40 -1.19
C PHE A 110 4.76 12.01 -1.80
N ALA A 111 4.49 10.93 -1.07
CA ALA A 111 4.51 9.57 -1.60
C ALA A 111 3.45 9.36 -2.69
N LEU A 112 2.23 9.84 -2.45
CA LEU A 112 1.16 9.81 -3.44
C LEU A 112 1.54 10.57 -4.71
N ALA A 113 2.06 11.82 -4.57
CA ALA A 113 2.42 12.64 -5.72
C ALA A 113 3.53 11.98 -6.56
N ALA A 114 4.56 11.41 -5.91
CA ALA A 114 5.63 10.68 -6.59
C ALA A 114 5.12 9.43 -7.30
N ALA A 115 4.22 8.67 -6.68
CA ALA A 115 3.64 7.47 -7.26
C ALA A 115 2.70 7.80 -8.43
N MET A 116 1.91 8.86 -8.34
CA MET A 116 1.08 9.36 -9.43
C MET A 116 1.94 9.70 -10.65
N LEU A 117 3.01 10.47 -10.47
CA LEU A 117 3.95 10.81 -11.55
C LEU A 117 4.64 9.55 -12.11
N SER A 118 5.02 8.61 -11.26
CA SER A 118 5.58 7.32 -11.68
C SER A 118 4.62 6.55 -12.60
N GLY A 119 3.32 6.52 -12.29
CA GLY A 119 2.30 5.90 -13.14
C GLY A 119 2.18 6.59 -14.51
N VAL A 120 2.20 7.93 -14.53
CA VAL A 120 2.20 8.73 -15.77
C VAL A 120 3.43 8.44 -16.62
N PHE A 121 4.62 8.43 -16.02
CA PHE A 121 5.87 8.10 -16.72
C PHE A 121 5.90 6.67 -17.20
N TRP A 122 5.38 5.71 -16.43
CA TRP A 122 5.27 4.33 -16.84
C TRP A 122 4.49 4.16 -18.14
N ASP A 123 3.33 4.84 -18.27
CA ASP A 123 2.55 4.82 -19.50
C ASP A 123 3.34 5.43 -20.67
N ALA A 124 3.99 6.59 -20.44
CA ALA A 124 4.78 7.27 -21.46
C ALA A 124 5.96 6.41 -21.95
N PHE A 125 6.74 5.81 -21.04
CA PHE A 125 7.88 4.95 -21.39
C PHE A 125 7.48 3.68 -22.15
N ASN A 126 6.29 3.15 -21.89
CA ASN A 126 5.76 1.98 -22.60
C ASN A 126 5.02 2.36 -23.90
N GLY A 127 5.13 3.61 -24.37
CA GLY A 127 4.48 4.09 -25.58
C GLY A 127 2.94 4.10 -25.50
N ARG A 128 2.39 4.07 -24.29
CA ARG A 128 0.95 4.14 -24.03
C ARG A 128 0.51 5.60 -23.93
N LYS A 129 -0.75 5.85 -24.28
CA LYS A 129 -1.35 7.15 -24.04
C LYS A 129 -1.48 7.38 -22.53
N ILE A 130 -0.90 8.48 -22.05
CA ILE A 130 -1.06 8.91 -20.67
C ILE A 130 -2.55 9.04 -20.33
N SER A 131 -2.96 8.43 -19.22
CA SER A 131 -4.36 8.37 -18.82
C SER A 131 -4.59 8.91 -17.41
N ALA A 132 -5.74 9.55 -17.20
CA ALA A 132 -6.17 9.96 -15.86
C ALA A 132 -6.35 8.75 -14.94
N LEU A 133 -6.77 7.60 -15.50
CA LEU A 133 -6.90 6.35 -14.75
C LEU A 133 -5.54 5.88 -14.22
N GLY A 134 -4.50 5.85 -15.06
CA GLY A 134 -3.15 5.47 -14.65
C GLY A 134 -2.60 6.38 -13.55
N ALA A 135 -2.84 7.69 -13.65
CA ALA A 135 -2.50 8.65 -12.60
C ALA A 135 -3.23 8.34 -11.29
N CYS A 136 -4.55 8.07 -11.34
CA CYS A 136 -5.35 7.72 -10.17
C CYS A 136 -4.88 6.42 -9.50
N ILE A 137 -4.58 5.39 -10.28
CA ILE A 137 -4.03 4.11 -9.76
C ILE A 137 -2.69 4.36 -9.08
N GLY A 138 -1.79 5.11 -9.74
CA GLY A 138 -0.50 5.48 -9.15
C GLY A 138 -0.67 6.22 -7.81
N ALA A 139 -1.61 7.17 -7.74
CA ALA A 139 -1.92 7.89 -6.50
C ALA A 139 -2.31 6.92 -5.37
N VAL A 140 -3.23 6.00 -5.63
CA VAL A 140 -3.67 5.01 -4.62
C VAL A 140 -2.52 4.10 -4.19
N VAL A 141 -1.67 3.64 -5.13
CA VAL A 141 -0.48 2.85 -4.79
C VAL A 141 0.45 3.61 -3.85
N GLY A 142 0.68 4.90 -4.10
CA GLY A 142 1.51 5.73 -3.22
C GLY A 142 0.93 5.86 -1.80
N LEU A 143 -0.38 6.05 -1.68
CA LEU A 143 -1.09 6.07 -0.40
C LEU A 143 -0.92 4.75 0.35
N VAL A 144 -1.13 3.63 -0.33
CA VAL A 144 -0.97 2.28 0.25
C VAL A 144 0.47 2.04 0.70
N ALA A 145 1.44 2.31 -0.17
CA ALA A 145 2.84 2.03 0.10
C ALA A 145 3.41 2.83 1.28
N ILE A 146 3.00 4.10 1.43
CA ILE A 146 3.49 4.95 2.53
C ILE A 146 2.84 4.64 3.88
N THR A 147 1.66 4.04 3.90
CA THR A 147 0.86 3.81 5.12
C THR A 147 1.65 3.20 6.28
N PRO A 148 2.54 2.17 6.12
CA PRO A 148 3.34 1.65 7.23
C PRO A 148 4.42 2.59 7.71
N ALA A 149 4.93 3.40 6.81
CA ALA A 149 6.12 4.21 7.00
C ALA A 149 5.81 5.66 7.40
N ALA A 150 4.55 6.11 7.21
CA ALA A 150 4.18 7.53 7.20
C ALA A 150 4.71 8.34 8.40
N GLY A 151 4.71 7.76 9.61
CA GLY A 151 5.24 8.39 10.83
C GLY A 151 6.73 8.12 11.09
N PHE A 152 7.40 7.31 10.26
CA PHE A 152 8.75 6.82 10.55
C PHE A 152 9.81 7.28 9.56
N VAL A 153 9.43 7.91 8.45
CA VAL A 153 10.34 8.29 7.37
C VAL A 153 10.32 9.79 7.08
N THR A 154 11.35 10.28 6.42
CA THR A 154 11.44 11.67 5.95
C THR A 154 10.66 11.86 4.64
N ILE A 155 10.43 13.13 4.26
CA ILE A 155 9.79 13.50 2.98
C ILE A 155 10.57 12.92 1.78
N GLY A 156 11.90 13.04 1.77
CA GLY A 156 12.72 12.51 0.68
C GLY A 156 12.58 10.99 0.52
N GLN A 157 12.54 10.25 1.63
CA GLN A 157 12.30 8.81 1.62
C GLN A 157 10.88 8.47 1.16
N SER A 158 9.88 9.25 1.53
CA SER A 158 8.50 9.04 1.10
C SER A 158 8.32 9.21 -0.41
N LEU A 159 9.01 10.17 -1.03
CA LEU A 159 9.07 10.30 -2.49
C LEU A 159 9.61 9.02 -3.15
N PHE A 160 10.72 8.50 -2.63
CA PHE A 160 11.31 7.25 -3.14
C PHE A 160 10.37 6.06 -2.96
N ILE A 161 9.77 5.91 -1.77
CA ILE A 161 8.82 4.82 -1.47
C ILE A 161 7.66 4.84 -2.45
N GLY A 162 7.03 6.01 -2.65
CA GLY A 162 5.92 6.15 -3.59
C GLY A 162 6.32 5.81 -5.02
N PHE A 163 7.42 6.40 -5.50
CA PHE A 163 7.91 6.19 -6.86
C PHE A 163 8.26 4.71 -7.14
N ALA A 164 9.08 4.11 -6.28
CA ALA A 164 9.54 2.73 -6.46
C ALA A 164 8.39 1.71 -6.35
N SER A 165 7.49 1.90 -5.38
CA SER A 165 6.33 1.01 -5.21
C SER A 165 5.41 1.06 -6.42
N ALA A 166 5.20 2.23 -7.03
CA ALA A 166 4.36 2.35 -8.22
C ALA A 166 4.95 1.60 -9.41
N ILE A 167 6.27 1.63 -9.61
CA ILE A 167 6.93 0.83 -10.66
C ILE A 167 6.69 -0.66 -10.44
N VAL A 168 6.93 -1.15 -9.20
CA VAL A 168 6.74 -2.58 -8.88
C VAL A 168 5.29 -2.99 -9.07
N CYS A 169 4.34 -2.19 -8.60
CA CYS A 169 2.91 -2.49 -8.78
C CYS A 169 2.53 -2.54 -10.26
N ASN A 170 2.98 -1.59 -11.09
CA ASN A 170 2.71 -1.60 -12.53
C ASN A 170 3.29 -2.83 -13.24
N LEU A 171 4.49 -3.30 -12.83
CA LEU A 171 5.05 -4.56 -13.32
C LEU A 171 4.17 -5.75 -12.95
N VAL A 172 3.69 -5.81 -11.72
CA VAL A 172 2.81 -6.89 -11.25
C VAL A 172 1.46 -6.84 -11.95
N VAL A 173 0.85 -5.67 -12.14
CA VAL A 173 -0.38 -5.48 -12.93
C VAL A 173 -0.16 -6.03 -14.35
N TYR A 174 0.97 -5.69 -14.98
CA TYR A 174 1.30 -6.21 -16.31
C TYR A 174 1.38 -7.75 -16.33
N VAL A 175 2.03 -8.35 -15.33
CA VAL A 175 2.15 -9.81 -15.22
C VAL A 175 0.77 -10.44 -14.98
N PHE A 176 -0.02 -9.91 -14.06
CA PHE A 176 -1.36 -10.43 -13.75
C PHE A 176 -2.25 -10.41 -14.97
N ASN A 177 -2.33 -9.28 -15.68
CA ASN A 177 -3.21 -9.11 -16.82
C ASN A 177 -2.77 -9.90 -18.06
N ASN A 178 -1.47 -10.17 -18.24
CA ASN A 178 -0.95 -10.81 -19.46
C ASN A 178 -0.45 -12.24 -19.26
N LYS A 179 -0.11 -12.65 -18.05
CA LYS A 179 0.55 -13.93 -17.77
C LYS A 179 -0.25 -14.86 -16.86
N THR A 180 -1.35 -14.40 -16.27
CA THR A 180 -2.15 -15.22 -15.36
C THR A 180 -3.59 -15.36 -15.84
N ALA A 181 -4.29 -16.36 -15.26
CA ALA A 181 -5.71 -16.55 -15.47
C ALA A 181 -6.59 -15.83 -14.44
N ILE A 182 -5.98 -15.05 -13.54
CA ILE A 182 -6.67 -14.38 -12.44
C ILE A 182 -7.30 -13.07 -12.97
N ASP A 183 -8.56 -12.86 -12.68
CA ASP A 183 -9.31 -11.66 -13.05
C ASP A 183 -9.51 -10.78 -11.80
N ASP A 184 -8.48 -10.04 -11.43
CA ASP A 184 -8.54 -9.02 -10.37
C ASP A 184 -9.02 -7.70 -10.99
N THR A 185 -10.32 -7.50 -10.94
CA THR A 185 -11.05 -6.44 -11.68
C THR A 185 -10.51 -5.04 -11.51
N LEU A 186 -9.99 -4.71 -10.34
CA LEU A 186 -9.55 -3.37 -9.95
C LEU A 186 -8.06 -3.35 -9.57
N ASP A 187 -7.30 -4.39 -9.95
CA ASP A 187 -5.90 -4.55 -9.61
C ASP A 187 -5.65 -4.41 -8.08
N VAL A 188 -6.59 -4.94 -7.27
CA VAL A 188 -6.56 -4.78 -5.81
C VAL A 188 -5.36 -5.46 -5.20
N PHE A 189 -5.06 -6.70 -5.64
CA PHE A 189 -3.87 -7.39 -5.14
C PHE A 189 -2.56 -6.70 -5.52
N PRO A 190 -2.31 -6.31 -6.78
CA PRO A 190 -1.13 -5.53 -7.13
C PRO A 190 -1.01 -4.22 -6.34
N CYS A 191 -2.11 -3.46 -6.20
CA CYS A 191 -2.08 -2.17 -5.53
C CYS A 191 -1.98 -2.29 -4.00
N HIS A 192 -2.86 -3.09 -3.37
CA HIS A 192 -2.95 -3.19 -1.92
C HIS A 192 -2.06 -4.30 -1.34
N GLY A 193 -1.97 -5.46 -2.00
CA GLY A 193 -1.08 -6.55 -1.57
C GLY A 193 0.38 -6.21 -1.83
N VAL A 194 0.77 -6.11 -3.10
CA VAL A 194 2.17 -5.89 -3.49
C VAL A 194 2.66 -4.50 -3.13
N GLY A 195 1.87 -3.44 -3.39
CA GLY A 195 2.23 -2.07 -3.01
C GLY A 195 2.51 -1.96 -1.52
N ARG A 196 1.76 -2.72 -0.72
CA ARG A 196 1.98 -2.81 0.71
C ARG A 196 3.24 -3.58 1.09
N MET A 197 3.50 -4.72 0.46
CA MET A 197 4.75 -5.47 0.69
C MET A 197 5.97 -4.58 0.44
N CYS A 198 5.96 -3.81 -0.65
CA CYS A 198 7.00 -2.80 -0.91
C CYS A 198 7.10 -1.78 0.23
N GLY A 199 5.96 -1.24 0.69
CA GLY A 199 5.92 -0.30 1.81
C GLY A 199 6.53 -0.86 3.09
N MET A 200 6.25 -2.13 3.45
CA MET A 200 6.86 -2.78 4.62
C MET A 200 8.37 -2.92 4.49
N ILE A 201 8.83 -3.41 3.33
CA ILE A 201 10.26 -3.54 3.03
C ILE A 201 10.95 -2.18 3.20
N PHE A 202 10.41 -1.13 2.58
CA PHE A 202 10.99 0.21 2.70
C PHE A 202 10.88 0.80 4.11
N THR A 203 9.83 0.48 4.87
CA THR A 203 9.76 0.85 6.30
C THR A 203 10.91 0.22 7.07
N GLY A 204 11.17 -1.07 6.89
CA GLY A 204 12.31 -1.75 7.51
C GLY A 204 13.66 -1.16 7.12
N ILE A 205 13.78 -0.65 5.89
CA ILE A 205 15.03 -0.04 5.39
C ILE A 205 15.21 1.39 5.94
N PHE A 206 14.17 2.23 5.89
CA PHE A 206 14.27 3.68 6.07
C PHE A 206 13.74 4.21 7.39
N ALA A 207 13.08 3.42 8.24
CA ALA A 207 12.50 3.93 9.48
C ALA A 207 13.56 4.60 10.37
N ASN A 208 13.32 5.87 10.71
CA ASN A 208 14.23 6.68 11.51
C ASN A 208 14.49 6.03 12.88
N GLY A 209 15.76 5.91 13.27
CA GLY A 209 16.21 5.37 14.53
C GLY A 209 16.19 3.84 14.66
N VAL A 210 15.54 3.10 13.76
CA VAL A 210 15.39 1.63 13.85
C VAL A 210 15.55 0.89 12.52
N GLY A 211 15.49 1.57 11.39
CA GLY A 211 15.67 0.98 10.07
C GLY A 211 17.12 0.59 9.76
N PHE A 212 17.28 -0.18 8.68
CA PHE A 212 18.61 -0.70 8.28
C PHE A 212 19.68 0.38 8.16
N PHE A 213 19.34 1.54 7.59
CA PHE A 213 20.30 2.65 7.44
C PHE A 213 20.47 3.53 8.69
N TYR A 214 19.53 3.51 9.62
CA TYR A 214 19.49 4.45 10.75
C TYR A 214 19.57 3.80 12.11
N GLY A 215 19.46 2.47 12.20
CA GLY A 215 19.49 1.70 13.46
C GLY A 215 20.88 1.52 14.07
N GLN A 216 21.94 2.02 13.44
CA GLN A 216 23.34 1.77 13.86
C GLN A 216 23.93 2.87 14.78
N THR A 217 23.17 3.88 15.16
CA THR A 217 23.70 5.05 15.90
C THR A 217 23.63 4.94 17.42
N THR A 218 23.06 3.88 17.96
CA THR A 218 23.06 3.63 19.42
C THR A 218 23.84 2.38 19.77
N THR A 219 24.73 2.50 20.74
CA THR A 219 25.66 1.49 21.28
C THR A 219 24.99 0.29 21.99
N SER A 220 23.74 0.03 21.75
CA SER A 220 23.00 -1.14 22.22
C SER A 220 22.63 -2.00 21.02
N THR A 221 22.92 -3.29 21.11
CA THR A 221 22.63 -4.42 20.20
C THR A 221 21.79 -4.06 18.97
N PRO A 222 22.22 -4.37 17.72
CA PRO A 222 21.42 -4.08 16.52
C PRO A 222 20.01 -4.60 16.76
N SER A 223 19.04 -3.68 16.83
CA SER A 223 17.65 -4.09 17.00
C SER A 223 17.29 -4.93 15.77
N ARG A 224 16.92 -6.18 15.94
CA ARG A 224 16.49 -7.08 14.87
C ARG A 224 15.18 -6.60 14.21
N THR A 225 14.76 -5.38 14.50
CA THR A 225 13.51 -4.76 14.08
C THR A 225 13.38 -4.70 12.56
N TRP A 226 14.47 -4.39 11.84
CA TRP A 226 14.47 -4.39 10.39
C TRP A 226 14.32 -5.81 9.79
N LEU A 227 14.98 -6.83 10.39
CA LEU A 227 14.84 -8.23 9.98
C LEU A 227 13.38 -8.72 10.16
N ASN A 228 12.76 -8.34 11.26
CA ASN A 228 11.40 -8.76 11.58
C ASN A 228 10.35 -8.12 10.65
N SER A 229 10.64 -6.93 10.09
CA SER A 229 9.79 -6.30 9.08
C SER A 229 9.84 -7.02 7.71
N PHE A 230 10.82 -7.90 7.47
CA PHE A 230 10.92 -8.73 6.27
C PHE A 230 10.24 -10.10 6.41
N LEU A 231 9.92 -10.52 7.64
CA LEU A 231 9.41 -11.87 7.92
C LEU A 231 7.87 -11.96 7.84
N ILE A 232 7.19 -10.88 7.46
CA ILE A 232 5.74 -10.78 7.27
C ILE A 232 5.41 -10.51 5.81
#